data_e174947e75b4c5e8f16aac6c7724a0b6
#
_entry.id   e174947e75b4c5e8f16aac6c7724a0b6
#
_cell.length_a   1.000
_cell.length_b   1.000
_cell.length_c   1.000
_cell.angle_alpha   90.00
_cell.angle_beta   90.00
_cell.angle_gamma   90.00
#
_symmetry.space_group_name_H-M   'P 1'
#
loop_
_entity.id
_entity.type
_entity.pdbx_description
1 polymer ?
#
loop_
_entity_poly.entity_id
_entity_poly.type
_entity_poly.pdbx_seq_one_letter_code
_entity_poly.pdbx_strand_id
1 'polypeptide(L)'
;MRKIAGRRRLMAALMVAGTLVAAPASAQAQGGSAEAPRAETAYGPVVGTRDDDVLVFKGVPYAAAPTGELRWRPPAAPAGWTRPRQATVFAPACPGGLPARKDTSEDCLYLNVWTPQMGAQAKRPVMVWIYGGGFRGGSTALPIFDGRALAQQGVVLVSFGYRVGALGFLATPELSAESPQGASGNYGVLDAVAALRWVQENIAAFGGDPQNVTVFGQSSGSETVNILTASPLARGLFAKAIGESGSSFGVRAALPLREAEALGKAFMAERSVTSLAALRKLPTDKLLIRDDQKYEPNVDGWLLPRSVREIYLAGAQNDVPMIIGGTTQEFGRPPEISREALNAGLQAEYGPLAPAIATAIGADGEADPTDARWRLTNVEWGNFTAAMWSGLQTKTGRAPVYRYVFDYAPPQPAGRPRTAHHGAELAYIFGNYQPAGRTLDAEEQMIHRLLSGYWLNFARTGNPNGAGLPQWPPHGVPVHVALRFGAEGAAPIGEREPVLLDLIDRHYHSESGKRIRP
;
A
#
# COMPACT_ATOMS: atom_id res chain seq x y z
N MET A 1 79.71 -42.28 -39.90
CA MET A 1 79.76 -43.35 -40.94
C MET A 1 78.61 -43.15 -41.88
N ARG A 2 78.96 -43.04 -43.17
CA ARG A 2 78.15 -43.28 -44.40
C ARG A 2 76.91 -42.41 -44.61
N LYS A 3 76.97 -41.43 -45.48
CA LYS A 3 77.00 -41.39 -46.98
C LYS A 3 75.61 -41.45 -47.58
N ILE A 4 75.14 -40.34 -48.24
CA ILE A 4 75.08 -40.11 -49.71
C ILE A 4 73.68 -40.60 -50.22
N ALA A 5 72.91 -39.91 -50.99
CA ALA A 5 72.94 -39.07 -52.19
C ALA A 5 71.47 -38.57 -52.41
N GLY A 6 71.16 -37.43 -52.81
CA GLY A 6 71.42 -36.82 -54.08
C GLY A 6 70.55 -37.27 -55.25
N ARG A 7 69.51 -36.51 -55.61
CA ARG A 7 69.06 -36.36 -57.02
C ARG A 7 68.15 -35.12 -57.22
N ARG A 8 68.67 -34.25 -58.05
CA ARG A 8 67.96 -33.12 -58.69
C ARG A 8 66.89 -33.63 -59.67
N ARG A 9 65.78 -32.94 -59.82
CA ARG A 9 65.05 -32.71 -61.08
C ARG A 9 64.00 -31.61 -60.81
N LEU A 10 64.22 -30.51 -61.38
CA LEU A 10 63.65 -29.84 -62.59
C LEU A 10 62.27 -29.15 -62.30
N MET A 11 62.31 -27.85 -62.57
CA MET A 11 61.25 -26.88 -62.58
C MET A 11 60.01 -27.31 -63.45
N ALA A 12 58.87 -26.98 -62.95
CA ALA A 12 57.75 -26.52 -63.81
C ALA A 12 56.97 -25.42 -63.02
N ALA A 13 57.06 -24.23 -63.56
CA ALA A 13 56.28 -23.07 -63.08
C ALA A 13 54.85 -23.20 -63.55
N LEU A 14 53.87 -23.25 -62.59
CA LEU A 14 52.50 -23.04 -62.90
C LEU A 14 52.04 -21.75 -62.18
N MET A 15 51.79 -20.71 -63.01
CA MET A 15 51.08 -19.53 -62.51
C MET A 15 49.64 -19.92 -62.23
N VAL A 16 49.22 -19.81 -60.97
CA VAL A 16 47.83 -19.86 -60.58
C VAL A 16 47.37 -18.44 -60.23
N ALA A 17 46.47 -17.90 -61.09
CA ALA A 17 45.82 -16.63 -60.84
C ALA A 17 44.96 -16.72 -59.55
N GLY A 18 45.39 -16.04 -58.50
CA GLY A 18 44.67 -15.93 -57.24
C GLY A 18 43.53 -14.93 -57.39
N THR A 19 42.29 -15.40 -57.48
CA THR A 19 41.12 -14.58 -57.26
C THR A 19 41.03 -14.24 -55.78
N LEU A 20 41.27 -12.97 -55.43
CA LEU A 20 40.94 -12.43 -54.10
C LEU A 20 39.40 -12.48 -53.92
N VAL A 21 38.93 -13.44 -53.16
CA VAL A 21 37.59 -13.41 -52.60
C VAL A 21 37.64 -12.45 -51.39
N ALA A 22 37.10 -11.24 -51.56
CA ALA A 22 36.88 -10.30 -50.48
C ALA A 22 35.87 -10.94 -49.48
N ALA A 23 36.31 -11.26 -48.29
CA ALA A 23 35.44 -11.64 -47.18
C ALA A 23 34.50 -10.47 -46.88
N PRO A 24 33.17 -10.72 -46.69
CA PRO A 24 32.27 -9.65 -46.26
C PRO A 24 32.74 -9.16 -44.86
N ALA A 25 32.96 -7.85 -44.76
CA ALA A 25 33.17 -7.19 -43.49
C ALA A 25 32.02 -7.49 -42.57
N SER A 26 32.26 -8.22 -41.48
CA SER A 26 31.31 -8.42 -40.40
C SER A 26 30.93 -7.04 -39.92
N ALA A 27 29.70 -6.63 -40.19
CA ALA A 27 29.08 -5.47 -39.55
C ALA A 27 29.06 -5.76 -38.05
N GLN A 28 30.00 -5.18 -37.33
CA GLN A 28 29.92 -5.09 -35.87
C GLN A 28 28.60 -4.35 -35.62
N ALA A 29 27.65 -5.06 -35.07
CA ALA A 29 26.46 -4.46 -34.50
C ALA A 29 26.97 -3.47 -33.43
N GLN A 30 26.95 -2.18 -33.80
CA GLN A 30 27.10 -1.11 -32.82
C GLN A 30 25.97 -1.33 -31.83
N GLY A 31 26.28 -1.83 -30.64
CA GLY A 31 25.40 -1.82 -29.49
C GLY A 31 25.07 -0.36 -29.19
N GLY A 32 24.04 0.16 -29.89
CA GLY A 32 23.48 1.45 -29.57
C GLY A 32 23.02 1.38 -28.12
N SER A 33 23.57 2.22 -27.24
CA SER A 33 23.02 2.43 -25.92
C SER A 33 21.56 2.81 -26.11
N ALA A 34 20.64 1.93 -25.72
CA ALA A 34 19.21 2.21 -25.82
C ALA A 34 18.95 3.56 -25.15
N GLU A 35 18.35 4.49 -25.87
CA GLU A 35 18.06 5.84 -25.37
C GLU A 35 17.27 5.74 -24.05
N ALA A 36 17.64 6.56 -23.06
CA ALA A 36 16.96 6.56 -21.76
C ALA A 36 15.47 6.88 -21.95
N PRO A 37 14.57 6.15 -21.27
CA PRO A 37 13.13 6.34 -21.45
C PRO A 37 12.73 7.75 -21.03
N ARG A 38 11.93 8.41 -21.88
CA ARG A 38 11.44 9.77 -21.66
C ARG A 38 9.91 9.80 -21.73
N ALA A 39 9.29 10.48 -20.76
CA ALA A 39 7.85 10.74 -20.74
C ALA A 39 7.58 12.23 -20.65
N GLU A 40 6.54 12.68 -21.36
CA GLU A 40 6.00 14.04 -21.22
C GLU A 40 4.86 14.00 -20.21
N THR A 41 4.98 14.80 -19.14
CA THR A 41 3.91 15.00 -18.14
C THR A 41 3.27 16.37 -18.32
N ALA A 42 2.10 16.58 -17.72
CA ALA A 42 1.43 17.88 -17.71
C ALA A 42 2.30 19.00 -17.11
N TYR A 43 3.33 18.65 -16.33
CA TYR A 43 4.23 19.58 -15.66
C TYR A 43 5.59 19.74 -16.36
N GLY A 44 5.95 18.82 -17.23
CA GLY A 44 7.19 18.84 -17.99
C GLY A 44 7.79 17.44 -18.21
N PRO A 45 8.87 17.35 -19.02
CA PRO A 45 9.49 16.10 -19.38
C PRO A 45 10.28 15.46 -18.23
N VAL A 46 10.21 14.11 -18.14
CA VAL A 46 11.00 13.30 -17.21
C VAL A 46 11.79 12.22 -17.96
N VAL A 47 12.98 11.90 -17.46
CA VAL A 47 13.86 10.87 -18.00
C VAL A 47 14.11 9.82 -16.94
N GLY A 48 13.74 8.58 -17.23
CA GLY A 48 13.89 7.42 -16.35
C GLY A 48 15.13 6.58 -16.68
N THR A 49 15.11 5.37 -16.15
CA THR A 49 16.11 4.31 -16.41
C THR A 49 15.44 3.08 -16.99
N ARG A 50 16.25 2.19 -17.55
CA ARG A 50 15.84 0.85 -17.93
C ARG A 50 16.42 -0.14 -16.93
N ASP A 51 15.59 -1.02 -16.42
CA ASP A 51 15.95 -2.15 -15.57
C ASP A 51 15.49 -3.44 -16.26
N ASP A 52 16.37 -4.05 -17.02
CA ASP A 52 16.11 -5.12 -17.99
C ASP A 52 15.00 -4.70 -19.01
N ASP A 53 13.85 -5.36 -18.94
CA ASP A 53 12.69 -5.13 -19.80
C ASP A 53 11.68 -4.11 -19.22
N VAL A 54 11.95 -3.58 -18.02
CA VAL A 54 11.07 -2.61 -17.35
C VAL A 54 11.66 -1.19 -17.44
N LEU A 55 10.83 -0.23 -17.73
CA LEU A 55 11.17 1.19 -17.73
C LEU A 55 10.76 1.79 -16.38
N VAL A 56 11.67 2.50 -15.74
CA VAL A 56 11.52 2.92 -14.35
C VAL A 56 11.76 4.43 -14.23
N PHE A 57 10.80 5.11 -13.60
CA PHE A 57 10.86 6.53 -13.28
C PHE A 57 10.71 6.69 -11.77
N LYS A 58 11.71 7.21 -11.08
CA LYS A 58 11.74 7.40 -9.62
C LYS A 58 11.88 8.86 -9.25
N GLY A 59 11.09 9.33 -8.27
CA GLY A 59 11.17 10.70 -7.80
C GLY A 59 10.54 11.74 -8.75
N VAL A 60 9.40 11.40 -9.34
CA VAL A 60 8.60 12.34 -10.16
C VAL A 60 7.71 13.17 -9.24
N PRO A 61 7.81 14.51 -9.21
CA PRO A 61 6.96 15.33 -8.34
C PRO A 61 5.51 15.31 -8.81
N TYR A 62 4.57 15.02 -7.91
CA TYR A 62 3.13 15.09 -8.17
C TYR A 62 2.46 16.28 -7.48
N ALA A 63 3.15 16.90 -6.52
CA ALA A 63 2.71 18.10 -5.82
C ALA A 63 3.92 19.00 -5.49
N ALA A 64 3.66 20.25 -5.16
CA ALA A 64 4.64 21.17 -4.63
C ALA A 64 5.11 20.72 -3.24
N ALA A 65 6.37 21.00 -2.90
CA ALA A 65 6.92 20.72 -1.59
C ALA A 65 6.07 21.35 -0.47
N PRO A 66 5.52 20.58 0.48
CA PRO A 66 4.63 21.08 1.53
C PRO A 66 5.41 21.73 2.69
N THR A 67 6.27 22.69 2.37
CA THR A 67 7.18 23.36 3.30
C THR A 67 6.76 24.81 3.59
N GLY A 68 7.23 25.39 4.68
CA GLY A 68 6.97 26.78 5.02
C GLY A 68 5.47 27.10 5.10
N GLU A 69 5.00 28.04 4.28
CA GLU A 69 3.58 28.42 4.22
C GLU A 69 2.66 27.32 3.66
N LEU A 70 3.20 26.31 2.99
CA LEU A 70 2.45 25.14 2.50
C LEU A 70 2.32 24.01 3.54
N ARG A 71 3.00 24.12 4.69
CA ARG A 71 2.76 23.19 5.82
C ARG A 71 1.30 23.25 6.24
N TRP A 72 0.69 22.08 6.42
CA TRP A 72 -0.73 21.95 6.80
C TRP A 72 -1.68 22.69 5.86
N ARG A 73 -1.37 22.64 4.57
CA ARG A 73 -2.30 23.00 3.49
C ARG A 73 -2.57 21.80 2.60
N PRO A 74 -3.72 21.74 1.91
CA PRO A 74 -3.93 20.78 0.83
C PRO A 74 -2.78 20.82 -0.18
N PRO A 75 -2.42 19.67 -0.80
CA PRO A 75 -1.34 19.65 -1.79
C PRO A 75 -1.65 20.56 -2.96
N ALA A 76 -0.68 21.39 -3.34
CA ALA A 76 -0.73 22.25 -4.51
C ALA A 76 -0.02 21.57 -5.69
N ALA A 77 -0.41 21.91 -6.93
CA ALA A 77 0.25 21.43 -8.12
C ALA A 77 1.75 21.83 -8.12
N PRO A 78 2.65 20.97 -8.62
CA PRO A 78 4.06 21.32 -8.74
C PRO A 78 4.24 22.44 -9.78
N ALA A 79 5.27 23.24 -9.63
CA ALA A 79 5.67 24.20 -10.67
C ALA A 79 6.09 23.42 -11.93
N GLY A 80 5.63 23.89 -13.10
CA GLY A 80 6.02 23.31 -14.38
C GLY A 80 7.52 23.51 -14.68
N TRP A 81 8.08 22.62 -15.49
CA TRP A 81 9.48 22.70 -15.93
C TRP A 81 9.61 22.40 -17.43
N THR A 82 10.61 23.00 -18.07
CA THR A 82 10.86 22.83 -19.51
C THR A 82 12.05 21.92 -19.82
N ARG A 83 13.02 21.83 -18.89
CA ARG A 83 14.18 20.95 -19.04
C ARG A 83 13.87 19.55 -18.49
N PRO A 84 14.27 18.47 -19.17
CA PRO A 84 14.04 17.13 -18.69
C PRO A 84 14.58 16.90 -17.27
N ARG A 85 13.73 16.47 -16.34
CA ARG A 85 14.14 16.09 -14.98
C ARG A 85 14.60 14.64 -14.96
N GLN A 86 15.70 14.38 -14.29
CA GLN A 86 16.17 13.00 -14.04
C GLN A 86 15.27 12.37 -12.99
N ALA A 87 14.55 11.31 -13.39
CA ALA A 87 13.67 10.51 -12.55
C ALA A 87 14.30 9.14 -12.32
N THR A 88 15.51 9.11 -11.72
CA THR A 88 16.35 7.90 -11.64
C THR A 88 16.58 7.41 -10.21
N VAL A 89 16.23 8.22 -9.21
CA VAL A 89 16.41 7.90 -7.79
C VAL A 89 15.13 8.16 -7.00
N PHE A 90 14.92 7.39 -5.95
CA PHE A 90 13.80 7.64 -5.03
C PHE A 90 13.98 9.00 -4.34
N ALA A 91 12.90 9.75 -4.20
CA ALA A 91 12.86 10.92 -3.35
C ALA A 91 12.93 10.52 -1.86
N PRO A 92 13.32 11.45 -0.97
CA PRO A 92 13.26 11.25 0.47
C PRO A 92 11.85 10.86 0.94
N ALA A 93 11.75 10.05 1.99
CA ALA A 93 10.48 9.76 2.64
C ALA A 93 9.97 10.98 3.43
N CYS A 94 8.65 11.07 3.64
CA CYS A 94 8.06 12.12 4.47
C CYS A 94 8.41 11.88 5.96
N PRO A 95 8.80 12.91 6.69
CA PRO A 95 9.11 12.81 8.12
C PRO A 95 7.82 12.68 8.94
N GLY A 96 7.84 11.89 10.01
CA GLY A 96 6.65 11.68 10.85
C GLY A 96 6.96 11.30 12.29
N GLY A 97 7.45 10.09 12.52
CA GLY A 97 7.72 9.55 13.85
C GLY A 97 9.17 9.69 14.30
N LEU A 98 9.39 9.54 15.60
CA LEU A 98 10.71 9.43 16.21
C LEU A 98 11.09 7.94 16.37
N PRO A 99 12.39 7.59 16.29
CA PRO A 99 13.47 8.48 15.89
C PRO A 99 13.38 8.90 14.42
N ALA A 100 13.87 10.11 14.11
CA ALA A 100 13.92 10.61 12.74
C ALA A 100 14.77 9.69 11.86
N ARG A 101 14.24 9.31 10.70
CA ARG A 101 15.02 8.60 9.67
C ARG A 101 15.94 9.58 8.97
N LYS A 102 17.14 9.14 8.62
CA LYS A 102 18.14 9.99 7.96
C LYS A 102 17.78 10.37 6.53
N ASP A 103 16.94 9.57 5.88
CA ASP A 103 16.49 9.69 4.49
C ASP A 103 15.12 10.37 4.37
N THR A 104 14.79 11.32 5.25
CA THR A 104 13.52 12.05 5.25
C THR A 104 13.68 13.53 4.92
N SER A 105 12.66 14.09 4.26
CA SER A 105 12.52 15.52 3.97
C SER A 105 11.04 15.89 3.92
N GLU A 106 10.69 17.12 4.25
CA GLU A 106 9.33 17.62 4.00
C GLU A 106 9.05 17.78 2.50
N ASP A 107 10.08 17.99 1.67
CA ASP A 107 9.98 17.87 0.22
C ASP A 107 9.97 16.39 -0.18
N CYS A 108 8.79 15.75 -0.07
CA CYS A 108 8.60 14.31 -0.19
C CYS A 108 7.40 13.88 -1.06
N LEU A 109 6.69 14.83 -1.68
CA LEU A 109 5.50 14.53 -2.48
C LEU A 109 5.89 14.13 -3.92
N TYR A 110 6.49 12.97 -4.01
CA TYR A 110 6.98 12.36 -5.24
C TYR A 110 6.40 10.98 -5.44
N LEU A 111 6.28 10.57 -6.71
CA LEU A 111 5.86 9.21 -7.07
C LEU A 111 6.93 8.52 -7.93
N ASN A 112 6.75 7.21 -8.07
CA ASN A 112 7.57 6.35 -8.90
C ASN A 112 6.68 5.54 -9.82
N VAL A 113 7.16 5.25 -11.03
CA VAL A 113 6.43 4.47 -12.05
C VAL A 113 7.34 3.36 -12.58
N TRP A 114 6.83 2.13 -12.61
CA TRP A 114 7.41 0.99 -13.30
C TRP A 114 6.46 0.59 -14.43
N THR A 115 6.96 0.49 -15.65
CA THR A 115 6.13 0.16 -16.80
C THR A 115 6.86 -0.77 -17.77
N PRO A 116 6.19 -1.79 -18.33
CA PRO A 116 6.77 -2.64 -19.37
C PRO A 116 6.79 -1.96 -20.74
N GLN A 117 5.99 -0.91 -20.94
CA GLN A 117 5.81 -0.30 -22.25
C GLN A 117 5.31 1.13 -22.13
N MET A 118 5.95 2.05 -22.84
CA MET A 118 5.53 3.46 -22.94
C MET A 118 4.45 3.69 -24.00
N GLY A 119 3.82 4.85 -23.89
CA GLY A 119 2.91 5.40 -24.89
C GLY A 119 1.44 5.07 -24.68
N ALA A 120 0.56 6.03 -24.97
CA ALA A 120 -0.88 5.98 -24.66
C ALA A 120 -1.64 4.81 -25.31
N GLN A 121 -1.10 4.21 -26.38
CA GLN A 121 -1.72 3.06 -27.06
C GLN A 121 -1.51 1.74 -26.32
N ALA A 122 -0.58 1.67 -25.36
CA ALA A 122 -0.30 0.44 -24.61
C ALA A 122 -1.45 0.03 -23.68
N LYS A 123 -2.19 1.01 -23.12
CA LYS A 123 -3.40 0.84 -22.29
C LYS A 123 -3.29 -0.28 -21.25
N ARG A 124 -2.14 -0.29 -20.53
CA ARG A 124 -1.89 -1.28 -19.49
C ARG A 124 -2.71 -0.98 -18.23
N PRO A 125 -3.20 -1.99 -17.52
CA PRO A 125 -3.80 -1.79 -16.18
C PRO A 125 -2.81 -1.07 -15.27
N VAL A 126 -3.30 -0.13 -14.47
CA VAL A 126 -2.49 0.63 -13.52
C VAL A 126 -2.80 0.16 -12.11
N MET A 127 -1.76 -0.11 -11.33
CA MET A 127 -1.87 -0.40 -9.90
C MET A 127 -1.18 0.71 -9.12
N VAL A 128 -1.89 1.38 -8.21
CA VAL A 128 -1.37 2.49 -7.40
C VAL A 128 -1.22 2.04 -5.96
N TRP A 129 0.02 1.92 -5.50
CA TRP A 129 0.37 1.42 -4.17
C TRP A 129 0.39 2.52 -3.11
N ILE A 130 -0.27 2.27 -1.98
CA ILE A 130 -0.24 3.10 -0.76
C ILE A 130 0.36 2.27 0.37
N TYR A 131 1.58 2.63 0.80
CA TYR A 131 2.26 1.91 1.88
C TYR A 131 1.62 2.17 3.25
N GLY A 132 1.78 1.22 4.16
CA GLY A 132 1.41 1.35 5.56
C GLY A 132 2.47 2.02 6.43
N GLY A 133 2.28 1.95 7.75
CA GLY A 133 3.17 2.55 8.75
C GLY A 133 2.42 3.34 9.83
N GLY A 134 1.13 3.04 10.04
CA GLY A 134 0.29 3.63 11.08
C GLY A 134 0.11 5.14 10.96
N PHE A 135 0.19 5.69 9.76
CA PHE A 135 0.22 7.14 9.48
C PHE A 135 1.40 7.88 10.14
N ARG A 136 2.42 7.18 10.60
CA ARG A 136 3.56 7.72 11.37
C ARG A 136 4.86 7.75 10.58
N GLY A 137 4.93 7.00 9.49
CA GLY A 137 6.11 6.87 8.64
C GLY A 137 5.85 5.90 7.50
N GLY A 138 6.89 5.61 6.77
CA GLY A 138 6.88 4.72 5.62
C GLY A 138 7.77 5.24 4.50
N SER A 139 7.96 4.45 3.46
CA SER A 139 8.76 4.85 2.30
C SER A 139 8.43 3.98 1.11
N THR A 140 8.37 4.58 -0.07
CA THR A 140 8.27 3.86 -1.35
C THR A 140 9.59 3.18 -1.75
N ALA A 141 10.70 3.52 -1.08
CA ALA A 141 12.02 2.98 -1.36
C ALA A 141 12.32 1.65 -0.64
N LEU A 142 11.36 1.09 0.11
CA LEU A 142 11.55 -0.24 0.72
C LEU A 142 11.63 -1.30 -0.37
N PRO A 143 12.66 -2.19 -0.34
CA PRO A 143 12.88 -3.18 -1.40
C PRO A 143 11.68 -4.09 -1.66
N ILE A 144 10.84 -4.34 -0.64
CA ILE A 144 9.63 -5.15 -0.78
C ILE A 144 8.61 -4.52 -1.74
N PHE A 145 8.64 -3.20 -1.94
CA PHE A 145 7.71 -2.46 -2.80
C PHE A 145 8.27 -2.16 -4.20
N ASP A 146 9.41 -2.75 -4.57
CA ASP A 146 9.92 -2.62 -5.94
C ASP A 146 8.90 -3.14 -6.95
N GLY A 147 8.59 -2.32 -7.96
CA GLY A 147 7.50 -2.61 -8.90
C GLY A 147 7.88 -3.48 -10.09
N ARG A 148 9.14 -3.87 -10.21
CA ARG A 148 9.67 -4.55 -11.39
C ARG A 148 8.93 -5.85 -11.69
N ALA A 149 8.76 -6.73 -10.69
CA ALA A 149 8.13 -8.02 -10.92
C ALA A 149 6.64 -7.89 -11.34
N LEU A 150 5.91 -6.92 -10.80
CA LEU A 150 4.55 -6.62 -11.24
C LEU A 150 4.51 -6.03 -12.65
N ALA A 151 5.44 -5.11 -12.97
CA ALA A 151 5.53 -4.53 -14.32
C ALA A 151 5.87 -5.59 -15.38
N GLN A 152 6.75 -6.54 -15.09
CA GLN A 152 7.04 -7.69 -15.94
C GLN A 152 5.79 -8.54 -16.23
N GLN A 153 4.80 -8.52 -15.34
CA GLN A 153 3.50 -9.18 -15.54
C GLN A 153 2.50 -8.32 -16.35
N GLY A 154 2.95 -7.19 -16.89
CA GLY A 154 2.19 -6.39 -17.85
C GLY A 154 1.29 -5.32 -17.26
N VAL A 155 1.49 -4.90 -16.02
CA VAL A 155 0.81 -3.76 -15.40
C VAL A 155 1.76 -2.56 -15.27
N VAL A 156 1.20 -1.36 -15.14
CA VAL A 156 1.96 -0.18 -14.71
C VAL A 156 1.80 -0.05 -13.21
N LEU A 157 2.91 -0.14 -12.45
CA LEU A 157 2.89 0.12 -11.01
C LEU A 157 3.26 1.58 -10.74
N VAL A 158 2.49 2.22 -9.88
CA VAL A 158 2.78 3.55 -9.31
C VAL A 158 2.87 3.43 -7.80
N SER A 159 3.88 4.02 -7.18
CA SER A 159 3.94 4.22 -5.72
C SER A 159 4.27 5.68 -5.42
N PHE A 160 3.77 6.22 -4.32
CA PHE A 160 3.98 7.64 -3.98
C PHE A 160 4.23 7.85 -2.49
N GLY A 161 5.04 8.87 -2.15
CA GLY A 161 5.18 9.39 -0.80
C GLY A 161 4.00 10.27 -0.43
N TYR A 162 3.56 10.25 0.82
CA TYR A 162 2.50 11.10 1.37
C TYR A 162 2.86 11.55 2.77
N ARG A 163 2.35 12.71 3.20
CA ARG A 163 2.62 13.26 4.53
C ARG A 163 2.08 12.36 5.63
N VAL A 164 2.86 12.22 6.68
CA VAL A 164 2.58 11.34 7.83
C VAL A 164 2.80 12.08 9.15
N GLY A 165 2.40 11.47 10.26
CA GLY A 165 2.51 12.05 11.60
C GLY A 165 1.79 13.39 11.70
N ALA A 166 2.29 14.29 12.55
CA ALA A 166 1.69 15.62 12.70
C ALA A 166 1.75 16.45 11.42
N LEU A 167 2.75 16.25 10.55
CA LEU A 167 2.83 16.95 9.27
C LEU A 167 1.72 16.56 8.29
N GLY A 168 1.23 15.31 8.40
CA GLY A 168 0.13 14.80 7.57
C GLY A 168 -1.26 14.91 8.20
N PHE A 169 -1.34 14.92 9.54
CA PHE A 169 -2.63 14.69 10.22
C PHE A 169 -2.90 15.62 11.41
N LEU A 170 -2.13 16.68 11.61
CA LEU A 170 -2.42 17.67 12.66
C LEU A 170 -3.66 18.48 12.29
N ALA A 171 -4.67 18.46 13.14
CA ALA A 171 -5.82 19.35 13.09
C ALA A 171 -5.75 20.36 14.25
N THR A 172 -6.03 21.61 13.99
CA THR A 172 -6.25 22.64 15.03
C THR A 172 -7.38 23.57 14.62
N PRO A 173 -8.06 24.25 15.56
CA PRO A 173 -9.08 25.23 15.20
C PRO A 173 -8.56 26.34 14.29
N GLU A 174 -7.29 26.75 14.46
CA GLU A 174 -6.67 27.78 13.65
C GLU A 174 -6.43 27.28 12.20
N LEU A 175 -6.01 26.03 12.02
CA LEU A 175 -5.89 25.40 10.70
C LEU A 175 -7.24 25.23 10.03
N SER A 176 -8.26 24.82 10.78
CA SER A 176 -9.63 24.72 10.26
C SER A 176 -10.19 26.08 9.87
N ALA A 177 -9.94 27.12 10.67
CA ALA A 177 -10.38 28.50 10.38
C ALA A 177 -9.66 29.11 9.16
N GLU A 178 -8.40 28.72 8.90
CA GLU A 178 -7.66 29.14 7.69
C GLU A 178 -8.14 28.44 6.42
N SER A 179 -8.73 27.27 6.56
CA SER A 179 -9.21 26.44 5.43
C SER A 179 -10.53 27.00 4.88
N PRO A 180 -10.65 27.23 3.55
CA PRO A 180 -11.94 27.59 2.95
C PRO A 180 -13.04 26.55 3.15
N GLN A 181 -12.67 25.31 3.49
CA GLN A 181 -13.60 24.21 3.76
C GLN A 181 -13.90 24.05 5.26
N GLY A 182 -13.29 24.83 6.13
CA GLY A 182 -13.42 24.65 7.58
C GLY A 182 -12.82 23.33 8.09
N ALA A 183 -11.86 22.75 7.37
CA ALA A 183 -11.35 21.39 7.58
C ALA A 183 -9.84 21.39 7.78
N SER A 184 -9.32 20.50 8.63
CA SER A 184 -7.88 20.28 8.83
C SER A 184 -7.57 18.84 9.25
N GLY A 185 -6.30 18.42 9.17
CA GLY A 185 -5.81 17.14 9.69
C GLY A 185 -5.86 15.96 8.73
N ASN A 186 -6.26 16.14 7.48
CA ASN A 186 -6.33 15.05 6.49
C ASN A 186 -5.34 15.23 5.32
N TYR A 187 -4.26 15.95 5.53
CA TYR A 187 -3.35 16.34 4.43
C TYR A 187 -2.69 15.13 3.78
N GLY A 188 -2.34 14.06 4.55
CA GLY A 188 -1.76 12.84 3.99
C GLY A 188 -2.73 12.07 3.07
N VAL A 189 -4.04 12.06 3.36
CA VAL A 189 -5.04 11.46 2.46
C VAL A 189 -5.32 12.38 1.26
N LEU A 190 -5.29 13.69 1.44
CA LEU A 190 -5.38 14.65 0.33
C LEU A 190 -4.17 14.52 -0.62
N ASP A 191 -2.98 14.17 -0.10
CA ASP A 191 -1.81 13.84 -0.92
C ASP A 191 -2.09 12.61 -1.80
N ALA A 192 -2.75 11.58 -1.27
CA ALA A 192 -3.17 10.42 -2.05
C ALA A 192 -4.19 10.80 -3.15
N VAL A 193 -5.15 11.68 -2.85
CA VAL A 193 -6.07 12.23 -3.87
C VAL A 193 -5.30 12.98 -4.96
N ALA A 194 -4.29 13.77 -4.61
CA ALA A 194 -3.47 14.50 -5.59
C ALA A 194 -2.62 13.54 -6.44
N ALA A 195 -2.04 12.50 -5.85
CA ALA A 195 -1.30 11.47 -6.58
C ALA A 195 -2.21 10.72 -7.57
N LEU A 196 -3.43 10.39 -7.18
CA LEU A 196 -4.41 9.76 -8.07
C LEU A 196 -4.85 10.70 -9.21
N ARG A 197 -5.02 12.01 -8.96
CA ARG A 197 -5.27 13.00 -10.02
C ARG A 197 -4.09 13.08 -10.99
N TRP A 198 -2.86 13.10 -10.46
CA TRP A 198 -1.67 13.04 -11.29
C TRP A 198 -1.66 11.77 -12.19
N VAL A 199 -2.06 10.62 -11.66
CA VAL A 199 -2.21 9.37 -12.43
C VAL A 199 -3.22 9.55 -13.55
N GLN A 200 -4.40 10.11 -13.27
CA GLN A 200 -5.43 10.36 -14.29
C GLN A 200 -4.92 11.25 -15.44
N GLU A 201 -4.11 12.26 -15.12
CA GLU A 201 -3.60 13.23 -16.09
C GLU A 201 -2.42 12.71 -16.90
N ASN A 202 -1.56 11.85 -16.32
CA ASN A 202 -0.24 11.61 -16.88
C ASN A 202 0.06 10.14 -17.23
N ILE A 203 -0.65 9.16 -16.65
CA ILE A 203 -0.22 7.75 -16.71
C ILE A 203 -0.25 7.17 -18.13
N ALA A 204 -1.02 7.75 -19.04
CA ALA A 204 -1.06 7.35 -20.43
C ALA A 204 0.31 7.52 -21.14
N ALA A 205 1.09 8.56 -20.77
CA ALA A 205 2.45 8.74 -21.28
C ALA A 205 3.39 7.58 -20.87
N PHE A 206 3.11 6.94 -19.76
CA PHE A 206 3.83 5.78 -19.23
C PHE A 206 3.21 4.44 -19.66
N GLY A 207 2.27 4.45 -20.61
CA GLY A 207 1.62 3.26 -21.12
C GLY A 207 0.44 2.73 -20.30
N GLY A 208 0.06 3.39 -19.21
CA GLY A 208 -1.07 3.02 -18.37
C GLY A 208 -2.41 3.51 -18.93
N ASP A 209 -3.48 2.80 -18.58
CA ASP A 209 -4.86 3.20 -18.87
C ASP A 209 -5.46 3.95 -17.68
N PRO A 210 -5.73 5.27 -17.76
CA PRO A 210 -6.33 6.03 -16.70
C PRO A 210 -7.76 5.56 -16.34
N GLN A 211 -8.44 4.85 -17.23
CA GLN A 211 -9.76 4.26 -16.95
C GLN A 211 -9.67 2.91 -16.25
N ASN A 212 -8.48 2.33 -16.12
CA ASN A 212 -8.25 1.02 -15.52
C ASN A 212 -7.26 1.08 -14.35
N VAL A 213 -7.53 1.98 -13.40
CA VAL A 213 -6.71 2.20 -12.20
C VAL A 213 -7.24 1.37 -11.04
N THR A 214 -6.38 0.58 -10.42
CA THR A 214 -6.62 -0.13 -9.15
C THR A 214 -5.80 0.53 -8.05
N VAL A 215 -6.44 1.12 -7.05
CA VAL A 215 -5.76 1.58 -5.84
C VAL A 215 -5.64 0.43 -4.85
N PHE A 216 -4.45 0.21 -4.29
CA PHE A 216 -4.24 -0.84 -3.29
C PHE A 216 -3.28 -0.42 -2.19
N GLY A 217 -3.44 -0.99 -1.01
CA GLY A 217 -2.63 -0.60 0.14
C GLY A 217 -2.77 -1.56 1.31
N GLN A 218 -1.78 -1.54 2.20
CA GLN A 218 -1.71 -2.39 3.36
C GLN A 218 -1.67 -1.54 4.64
N SER A 219 -2.29 -2.04 5.76
CA SER A 219 -2.28 -1.34 7.06
C SER A 219 -2.92 0.05 6.95
N SER A 220 -2.27 1.10 7.41
CA SER A 220 -2.74 2.49 7.21
C SER A 220 -2.86 2.89 5.74
N GLY A 221 -2.14 2.23 4.82
CA GLY A 221 -2.36 2.35 3.38
C GLY A 221 -3.71 1.78 2.95
N SER A 222 -4.12 0.64 3.51
CA SER A 222 -5.46 0.07 3.32
C SER A 222 -6.55 0.94 3.94
N GLU A 223 -6.31 1.52 5.13
CA GLU A 223 -7.22 2.51 5.73
C GLU A 223 -7.38 3.73 4.81
N THR A 224 -6.30 4.19 4.18
CA THR A 224 -6.36 5.25 3.17
C THR A 224 -7.20 4.83 1.97
N VAL A 225 -7.04 3.60 1.44
CA VAL A 225 -7.91 3.05 0.38
C VAL A 225 -9.37 3.06 0.81
N ASN A 226 -9.67 2.59 2.03
CA ASN A 226 -11.04 2.59 2.57
C ASN A 226 -11.63 4.01 2.67
N ILE A 227 -10.84 5.00 3.12
CA ILE A 227 -11.24 6.41 3.16
C ILE A 227 -11.46 6.96 1.74
N LEU A 228 -10.59 6.64 0.78
CA LEU A 228 -10.75 7.04 -0.62
C LEU A 228 -12.04 6.46 -1.23
N THR A 229 -12.41 5.21 -0.90
CA THR A 229 -13.68 4.64 -1.35
C THR A 229 -14.89 5.34 -0.74
N ALA A 230 -14.76 5.95 0.43
CA ALA A 230 -15.82 6.72 1.09
C ALA A 230 -15.84 8.21 0.69
N SER A 231 -14.72 8.74 0.18
CA SER A 231 -14.57 10.17 -0.08
C SER A 231 -15.16 10.62 -1.41
N PRO A 232 -15.99 11.69 -1.43
CA PRO A 232 -16.46 12.28 -2.68
C PRO A 232 -15.31 12.90 -3.50
N LEU A 233 -14.18 13.29 -2.87
CA LEU A 233 -13.03 13.89 -3.54
C LEU A 233 -12.23 12.90 -4.41
N ALA A 234 -12.42 11.60 -4.17
CA ALA A 234 -11.76 10.52 -4.90
C ALA A 234 -12.64 9.88 -5.98
N ARG A 235 -13.87 10.39 -6.17
CA ARG A 235 -14.81 9.84 -7.15
C ARG A 235 -14.25 9.92 -8.56
N GLY A 236 -14.24 8.76 -9.25
CA GLY A 236 -13.75 8.65 -10.64
C GLY A 236 -12.22 8.61 -10.79
N LEU A 237 -11.46 8.66 -9.69
CA LEU A 237 -9.99 8.59 -9.75
C LEU A 237 -9.43 7.17 -9.83
N PHE A 238 -10.26 6.17 -9.54
CA PHE A 238 -9.92 4.75 -9.67
C PHE A 238 -11.16 3.93 -10.04
N ALA A 239 -10.93 2.79 -10.64
CA ALA A 239 -11.96 1.85 -11.10
C ALA A 239 -12.09 0.62 -10.18
N LYS A 240 -11.10 0.34 -9.34
CA LYS A 240 -11.04 -0.83 -8.45
C LYS A 240 -10.23 -0.51 -7.19
N ALA A 241 -10.47 -1.23 -6.10
CA ALA A 241 -9.77 -1.05 -4.84
C ALA A 241 -9.37 -2.39 -4.20
N ILE A 242 -8.19 -2.44 -3.56
CA ILE A 242 -7.74 -3.58 -2.75
C ILE A 242 -7.32 -3.07 -1.37
N GLY A 243 -7.93 -3.61 -0.32
CA GLY A 243 -7.60 -3.31 1.07
C GLY A 243 -6.99 -4.51 1.78
N GLU A 244 -5.77 -4.33 2.29
CA GLU A 244 -4.96 -5.37 2.93
C GLU A 244 -4.70 -5.01 4.40
N SER A 245 -5.34 -5.72 5.34
CA SER A 245 -5.14 -5.57 6.79
C SER A 245 -5.33 -4.15 7.32
N GLY A 246 -6.44 -3.49 6.96
CA GLY A 246 -6.76 -2.16 7.50
C GLY A 246 -8.01 -1.53 6.92
N SER A 247 -8.81 -0.89 7.77
CA SER A 247 -9.92 -0.03 7.35
C SER A 247 -10.34 0.91 8.49
N SER A 248 -11.07 1.96 8.17
CA SER A 248 -11.52 2.97 9.13
C SER A 248 -12.83 2.55 9.81
N PHE A 249 -12.83 1.36 10.43
CA PHE A 249 -13.95 0.82 11.23
C PHE A 249 -13.48 0.43 12.64
N GLY A 250 -14.42 0.30 13.57
CA GLY A 250 -14.16 -0.13 14.95
C GLY A 250 -13.11 0.75 15.64
N VAL A 251 -12.11 0.13 16.23
CA VAL A 251 -11.00 0.81 16.92
C VAL A 251 -10.22 1.78 16.02
N ARG A 252 -10.29 1.60 14.69
CA ARG A 252 -9.62 2.44 13.69
C ARG A 252 -10.52 3.52 13.07
N ALA A 253 -11.79 3.64 13.51
CA ALA A 253 -12.69 4.64 12.98
C ALA A 253 -12.12 6.06 13.12
N ALA A 254 -12.22 6.86 12.05
CA ALA A 254 -11.74 8.24 12.03
C ALA A 254 -12.36 9.09 13.14
N LEU A 255 -11.56 9.94 13.80
CA LEU A 255 -12.03 10.84 14.87
C LEU A 255 -12.92 11.94 14.31
N PRO A 256 -13.91 12.47 15.06
CA PRO A 256 -14.50 13.76 14.74
C PRO A 256 -13.42 14.86 14.72
N LEU A 257 -13.56 15.83 13.81
CA LEU A 257 -12.64 16.97 13.69
C LEU A 257 -12.36 17.66 15.04
N ARG A 258 -13.41 17.88 15.84
CA ARG A 258 -13.28 18.55 17.14
C ARG A 258 -12.35 17.79 18.14
N GLU A 259 -12.38 16.47 18.09
CA GLU A 259 -11.47 15.66 18.92
C GLU A 259 -10.04 15.71 18.37
N ALA A 260 -9.86 15.64 17.05
CA ALA A 260 -8.56 15.81 16.41
C ALA A 260 -7.96 17.21 16.68
N GLU A 261 -8.79 18.26 16.67
CA GLU A 261 -8.38 19.63 17.05
C GLU A 261 -7.94 19.74 18.51
N ALA A 262 -8.57 18.99 19.42
CA ALA A 262 -8.14 18.96 20.81
C ALA A 262 -6.73 18.35 20.97
N LEU A 263 -6.44 17.26 20.22
CA LEU A 263 -5.09 16.69 20.16
C LEU A 263 -4.08 17.69 19.57
N GLY A 264 -4.48 18.45 18.55
CA GLY A 264 -3.62 19.48 17.97
C GLY A 264 -3.32 20.65 18.90
N LYS A 265 -4.28 21.06 19.72
CA LYS A 265 -4.03 22.06 20.78
C LYS A 265 -3.01 21.54 21.80
N ALA A 266 -3.12 20.27 22.21
CA ALA A 266 -2.14 19.65 23.11
C ALA A 266 -0.75 19.61 22.44
N PHE A 267 -0.66 19.28 21.15
CA PHE A 267 0.59 19.29 20.38
C PHE A 267 1.27 20.66 20.36
N MET A 268 0.49 21.75 20.17
CA MET A 268 1.00 23.13 20.22
C MET A 268 1.47 23.51 21.63
N ALA A 269 0.70 23.15 22.66
CA ALA A 269 1.04 23.44 24.06
C ALA A 269 2.34 22.73 24.49
N GLU A 270 2.54 21.48 24.14
CA GLU A 270 3.79 20.73 24.40
C GLU A 270 5.02 21.42 23.80
N ARG A 271 4.85 22.13 22.70
CA ARG A 271 5.92 22.85 21.99
C ARG A 271 6.01 24.34 22.37
N SER A 272 5.20 24.75 23.33
CA SER A 272 5.14 26.15 23.82
C SER A 272 4.88 27.15 22.69
N VAL A 273 4.06 26.79 21.69
CA VAL A 273 3.65 27.68 20.61
C VAL A 273 2.17 28.03 20.72
N THR A 274 1.87 29.31 20.51
CA THR A 274 0.51 29.88 20.67
C THR A 274 -0.11 30.38 19.37
N SER A 275 0.61 30.27 18.25
CA SER A 275 0.10 30.70 16.96
C SER A 275 0.52 29.77 15.84
N LEU A 276 -0.30 29.68 14.78
CA LEU A 276 0.00 28.90 13.59
C LEU A 276 1.28 29.39 12.88
N ALA A 277 1.51 30.71 12.85
CA ALA A 277 2.73 31.29 12.29
C ALA A 277 4.00 30.83 13.05
N ALA A 278 3.94 30.76 14.38
CA ALA A 278 5.05 30.23 15.19
C ALA A 278 5.23 28.72 14.95
N LEU A 279 4.14 27.95 14.86
CA LEU A 279 4.16 26.52 14.59
C LEU A 279 4.81 26.21 13.22
N ARG A 280 4.46 26.95 12.15
CA ARG A 280 5.06 26.81 10.81
C ARG A 280 6.56 27.10 10.78
N LYS A 281 7.08 27.89 11.70
CA LYS A 281 8.52 28.21 11.80
C LYS A 281 9.34 27.19 12.55
N LEU A 282 8.70 26.25 13.22
CA LEU A 282 9.44 25.19 13.93
C LEU A 282 10.24 24.33 12.94
N PRO A 283 11.48 23.95 13.31
CA PRO A 283 12.23 22.99 12.51
C PRO A 283 11.55 21.63 12.51
N THR A 284 11.74 20.83 11.48
CA THR A 284 11.06 19.55 11.24
C THR A 284 11.21 18.57 12.41
N ASP A 285 12.38 18.51 13.04
CA ASP A 285 12.66 17.61 14.19
C ASP A 285 11.75 17.89 15.41
N LYS A 286 11.30 19.15 15.56
CA LYS A 286 10.34 19.55 16.61
C LYS A 286 8.89 19.21 16.26
N LEU A 287 8.61 18.82 15.03
CA LEU A 287 7.28 18.44 14.56
C LEU A 287 7.06 16.93 14.52
N LEU A 288 8.11 16.13 14.75
CA LEU A 288 7.99 14.68 14.79
C LEU A 288 7.21 14.21 16.02
N ILE A 289 6.50 13.10 15.87
CA ILE A 289 5.67 12.51 16.93
C ILE A 289 6.36 11.35 17.63
N ARG A 290 6.09 11.21 18.93
CA ARG A 290 6.54 10.07 19.75
C ARG A 290 5.60 8.86 19.53
N ASP A 291 6.02 7.69 20.02
CA ASP A 291 5.26 6.44 19.86
C ASP A 291 3.89 6.44 20.56
N ASP A 292 3.75 7.23 21.62
CA ASP A 292 2.52 7.42 22.37
C ASP A 292 1.55 8.44 21.74
N GLN A 293 1.98 9.16 20.67
CA GLN A 293 1.17 10.17 19.98
C GLN A 293 0.60 9.62 18.68
N LYS A 294 -0.68 9.84 18.47
CA LYS A 294 -1.41 9.39 17.27
C LYS A 294 -2.07 10.58 16.58
N TYR A 295 -1.66 10.83 15.34
CA TYR A 295 -2.30 11.78 14.44
C TYR A 295 -2.73 10.99 13.21
N GLU A 296 -4.03 10.87 13.01
CA GLU A 296 -4.66 9.97 12.06
C GLU A 296 -5.79 10.70 11.34
N PRO A 297 -6.35 10.16 10.24
CA PRO A 297 -7.47 10.77 9.54
C PRO A 297 -8.66 11.07 10.45
N ASN A 298 -9.40 12.15 10.14
CA ASN A 298 -10.56 12.57 10.91
C ASN A 298 -11.77 12.87 10.00
N VAL A 299 -12.96 12.91 10.61
CA VAL A 299 -14.22 13.29 9.95
C VAL A 299 -14.29 14.80 9.93
N ASP A 300 -13.83 15.41 8.82
CA ASP A 300 -13.61 16.85 8.68
C ASP A 300 -14.75 17.61 7.98
N GLY A 301 -15.76 16.89 7.49
CA GLY A 301 -16.87 17.48 6.74
C GLY A 301 -16.57 17.73 5.25
N TRP A 302 -15.32 17.55 4.81
CA TRP A 302 -14.87 17.80 3.45
C TRP A 302 -14.31 16.54 2.76
N LEU A 303 -13.16 16.02 3.20
CA LEU A 303 -12.64 14.74 2.71
C LEU A 303 -13.56 13.60 3.13
N LEU A 304 -13.94 13.57 4.39
CA LEU A 304 -14.92 12.68 4.97
C LEU A 304 -16.10 13.52 5.50
N PRO A 305 -17.20 13.66 4.73
CA PRO A 305 -18.39 14.39 5.16
C PRO A 305 -19.05 13.80 6.41
N ARG A 306 -18.90 12.51 6.61
CA ARG A 306 -19.37 11.70 7.75
C ARG A 306 -18.36 10.58 8.00
N SER A 307 -18.55 9.77 9.05
CA SER A 307 -17.74 8.57 9.23
C SER A 307 -17.86 7.64 8.01
N VAL A 308 -16.81 6.86 7.75
CA VAL A 308 -16.79 5.89 6.65
C VAL A 308 -18.01 4.97 6.74
N ARG A 309 -18.35 4.50 7.96
CA ARG A 309 -19.53 3.66 8.19
C ARG A 309 -20.84 4.32 7.76
N GLU A 310 -21.06 5.57 8.15
CA GLU A 310 -22.28 6.30 7.78
C GLU A 310 -22.39 6.53 6.27
N ILE A 311 -21.27 6.79 5.61
CA ILE A 311 -21.21 6.94 4.15
C ILE A 311 -21.61 5.62 3.46
N TYR A 312 -21.06 4.49 3.92
CA TYR A 312 -21.41 3.16 3.38
C TYR A 312 -22.87 2.78 3.69
N LEU A 313 -23.36 3.02 4.92
CA LEU A 313 -24.77 2.77 5.26
C LEU A 313 -25.75 3.57 4.40
N ALA A 314 -25.36 4.76 3.97
CA ALA A 314 -26.13 5.60 3.07
C ALA A 314 -26.00 5.22 1.59
N GLY A 315 -25.14 4.23 1.22
CA GLY A 315 -24.87 3.88 -0.16
C GLY A 315 -24.17 5.00 -0.95
N ALA A 316 -23.42 5.89 -0.25
CA ALA A 316 -22.79 7.07 -0.85
C ALA A 316 -21.31 6.88 -1.20
N GLN A 317 -20.78 5.68 -0.98
CA GLN A 317 -19.40 5.30 -1.34
C GLN A 317 -19.17 5.28 -2.84
N ASN A 318 -17.91 5.30 -3.25
CA ASN A 318 -17.49 5.02 -4.62
C ASN A 318 -17.65 3.52 -4.88
N ASP A 319 -18.69 3.15 -5.59
CA ASP A 319 -19.11 1.76 -5.82
C ASP A 319 -18.25 1.13 -6.93
N VAL A 320 -17.15 0.50 -6.54
CA VAL A 320 -16.20 -0.18 -7.42
C VAL A 320 -15.94 -1.61 -6.94
N PRO A 321 -15.51 -2.54 -7.82
CA PRO A 321 -15.04 -3.86 -7.41
C PRO A 321 -13.94 -3.78 -6.36
N MET A 322 -13.96 -4.68 -5.36
CA MET A 322 -13.01 -4.68 -4.25
C MET A 322 -12.47 -6.06 -3.91
N ILE A 323 -11.18 -6.14 -3.56
CA ILE A 323 -10.60 -7.22 -2.77
C ILE A 323 -10.36 -6.67 -1.36
N ILE A 324 -10.81 -7.38 -0.32
CA ILE A 324 -10.68 -6.93 1.08
C ILE A 324 -10.29 -8.13 1.94
N GLY A 325 -9.27 -7.98 2.77
CA GLY A 325 -8.89 -9.02 3.71
C GLY A 325 -7.72 -8.62 4.61
N GLY A 326 -7.09 -9.64 5.19
CA GLY A 326 -5.96 -9.45 6.09
C GLY A 326 -5.36 -10.77 6.53
N THR A 327 -4.39 -10.70 7.42
CA THR A 327 -3.68 -11.85 7.97
C THR A 327 -4.40 -12.41 9.19
N THR A 328 -4.10 -13.65 9.57
CA THR A 328 -4.68 -14.25 10.78
C THR A 328 -3.96 -13.84 12.06
N GLN A 329 -2.77 -13.30 11.95
CA GLN A 329 -1.93 -12.89 13.09
C GLN A 329 -1.38 -11.47 12.86
N GLU A 330 -2.27 -10.48 12.93
CA GLU A 330 -1.93 -9.07 12.72
C GLU A 330 -0.91 -8.54 13.73
N PHE A 331 -0.92 -9.07 14.95
CA PHE A 331 -0.01 -8.71 16.03
C PHE A 331 0.71 -9.92 16.60
N GLY A 332 1.94 -9.71 17.07
CA GLY A 332 2.65 -10.69 17.88
C GLY A 332 1.93 -10.95 19.21
N ARG A 333 2.20 -12.13 19.81
CA ARG A 333 1.67 -12.47 21.13
C ARG A 333 2.18 -11.46 22.15
N PRO A 334 1.29 -10.82 22.92
CA PRO A 334 1.69 -9.85 23.93
C PRO A 334 2.41 -10.52 25.13
N PRO A 335 3.04 -9.74 26.03
CA PRO A 335 3.50 -10.26 27.31
C PRO A 335 2.39 -10.95 28.09
N GLU A 336 2.76 -11.91 28.94
CA GLU A 336 1.81 -12.67 29.75
C GLU A 336 0.98 -11.77 30.67
N ILE A 337 -0.32 -12.02 30.70
CA ILE A 337 -1.27 -11.35 31.59
C ILE A 337 -2.01 -12.37 32.46
N SER A 338 -2.42 -11.95 33.65
CA SER A 338 -3.25 -12.80 34.50
C SER A 338 -4.72 -12.79 34.04
N ARG A 339 -5.48 -13.77 34.53
CA ARG A 339 -6.93 -13.84 34.27
C ARG A 339 -7.67 -12.64 34.86
N GLU A 340 -7.25 -12.17 36.04
CA GLU A 340 -7.82 -10.97 36.66
C GLU A 340 -7.57 -9.74 35.81
N ALA A 341 -6.36 -9.59 35.24
CA ALA A 341 -6.03 -8.48 34.34
C ALA A 341 -6.83 -8.55 33.04
N LEU A 342 -7.00 -9.75 32.45
CA LEU A 342 -7.86 -9.95 31.28
C LEU A 342 -9.29 -9.51 31.58
N ASN A 343 -9.88 -10.03 32.66
CA ASN A 343 -11.28 -9.74 33.03
C ASN A 343 -11.49 -8.26 33.33
N ALA A 344 -10.57 -7.61 34.03
CA ALA A 344 -10.61 -6.17 34.31
C ALA A 344 -10.52 -5.36 33.01
N GLY A 345 -9.64 -5.74 32.08
CA GLY A 345 -9.52 -5.13 30.76
C GLY A 345 -10.77 -5.27 29.92
N LEU A 346 -11.34 -6.48 29.83
CA LEU A 346 -12.60 -6.73 29.12
C LEU A 346 -13.74 -5.92 29.71
N GLN A 347 -13.86 -5.86 31.05
CA GLN A 347 -14.91 -5.08 31.71
C GLN A 347 -14.75 -3.58 31.45
N ALA A 348 -13.54 -3.05 31.48
CA ALA A 348 -13.27 -1.64 31.19
C ALA A 348 -13.57 -1.27 29.73
N GLU A 349 -13.24 -2.17 28.78
CA GLU A 349 -13.37 -1.92 27.34
C GLU A 349 -14.78 -2.16 26.84
N TYR A 350 -15.42 -3.30 27.20
CA TYR A 350 -16.69 -3.75 26.64
C TYR A 350 -17.89 -3.60 27.58
N GLY A 351 -17.68 -3.24 28.86
CA GLY A 351 -18.75 -3.04 29.82
C GLY A 351 -19.72 -4.22 29.92
N PRO A 352 -21.03 -4.02 29.66
CA PRO A 352 -22.03 -5.10 29.76
C PRO A 352 -21.80 -6.27 28.79
N LEU A 353 -21.04 -6.08 27.71
CA LEU A 353 -20.73 -7.14 26.74
C LEU A 353 -19.52 -7.99 27.16
N ALA A 354 -18.76 -7.58 28.19
CA ALA A 354 -17.55 -8.27 28.61
C ALA A 354 -17.74 -9.78 28.91
N PRO A 355 -18.80 -10.24 29.59
CA PRO A 355 -19.01 -11.68 29.80
C PRO A 355 -19.22 -12.45 28.48
N ALA A 356 -19.99 -11.91 27.56
CA ALA A 356 -20.23 -12.55 26.26
C ALA A 356 -18.97 -12.57 25.39
N ILE A 357 -18.14 -11.50 25.42
CA ILE A 357 -16.83 -11.44 24.77
C ILE A 357 -15.89 -12.50 25.39
N ALA A 358 -15.83 -12.59 26.73
CA ALA A 358 -15.02 -13.59 27.42
C ALA A 358 -15.35 -15.01 26.98
N THR A 359 -16.63 -15.36 26.90
CA THR A 359 -17.09 -16.66 26.38
C THR A 359 -16.68 -16.86 24.93
N ALA A 360 -16.89 -15.85 24.06
CA ALA A 360 -16.57 -15.96 22.63
C ALA A 360 -15.07 -16.16 22.35
N ILE A 361 -14.20 -15.60 23.20
CA ILE A 361 -12.73 -15.80 23.08
C ILE A 361 -12.23 -17.01 23.87
N GLY A 362 -13.11 -17.74 24.59
CA GLY A 362 -12.74 -18.89 25.44
C GLY A 362 -12.10 -18.52 26.77
N ALA A 363 -12.24 -17.27 27.24
CA ALA A 363 -11.62 -16.78 28.47
C ALA A 363 -12.34 -17.23 29.75
N ASP A 364 -13.55 -17.76 29.67
CA ASP A 364 -14.34 -18.31 30.79
C ASP A 364 -13.97 -19.76 31.13
N GLY A 365 -13.11 -20.41 30.32
CA GLY A 365 -12.62 -21.77 30.50
C GLY A 365 -11.15 -21.84 30.94
N GLU A 366 -10.49 -22.91 30.55
CA GLU A 366 -9.07 -23.18 30.85
C GLU A 366 -8.08 -22.48 29.89
N ALA A 367 -8.57 -21.76 28.86
CA ALA A 367 -7.71 -21.09 27.89
C ALA A 367 -6.74 -20.09 28.57
N ASP A 368 -5.52 -20.01 28.07
CA ASP A 368 -4.53 -19.04 28.50
C ASP A 368 -5.06 -17.60 28.34
N PRO A 369 -5.04 -16.76 29.38
CA PRO A 369 -5.60 -15.39 29.30
C PRO A 369 -4.91 -14.52 28.26
N THR A 370 -3.61 -14.71 28.05
CA THR A 370 -2.83 -13.97 27.07
C THR A 370 -3.24 -14.35 25.64
N ASP A 371 -3.43 -15.64 25.39
CA ASP A 371 -3.88 -16.13 24.07
C ASP A 371 -5.30 -15.69 23.76
N ALA A 372 -6.19 -15.68 24.77
CA ALA A 372 -7.56 -15.17 24.62
C ALA A 372 -7.55 -13.67 24.25
N ARG A 373 -6.76 -12.85 24.96
CA ARG A 373 -6.61 -11.42 24.62
C ARG A 373 -5.98 -11.23 23.25
N TRP A 374 -4.95 -11.99 22.92
CA TRP A 374 -4.29 -11.95 21.63
C TRP A 374 -5.26 -12.29 20.46
N ARG A 375 -6.07 -13.34 20.63
CA ARG A 375 -7.13 -13.69 19.68
C ARG A 375 -8.09 -12.53 19.46
N LEU A 376 -8.62 -11.92 20.54
CA LEU A 376 -9.53 -10.78 20.44
C LEU A 376 -8.90 -9.63 19.66
N THR A 377 -7.68 -9.23 20.00
CA THR A 377 -6.96 -8.14 19.32
C THR A 377 -6.79 -8.40 17.83
N ASN A 378 -6.42 -9.64 17.44
CA ASN A 378 -6.26 -10.01 16.02
C ASN A 378 -7.61 -10.02 15.29
N VAL A 379 -8.69 -10.47 15.95
CA VAL A 379 -10.04 -10.44 15.36
C VAL A 379 -10.52 -9.01 15.16
N GLU A 380 -10.37 -8.14 16.15
CA GLU A 380 -10.81 -6.74 16.06
C GLU A 380 -10.09 -5.98 14.95
N TRP A 381 -8.78 -6.15 14.87
CA TRP A 381 -7.99 -5.43 13.88
C TRP A 381 -8.19 -5.97 12.46
N GLY A 382 -8.05 -7.29 12.27
CA GLY A 382 -8.04 -7.92 10.96
C GLY A 382 -9.43 -8.33 10.50
N ASN A 383 -9.99 -9.36 11.15
CA ASN A 383 -11.22 -10.00 10.68
C ASN A 383 -12.44 -9.09 10.77
N PHE A 384 -12.62 -8.36 11.89
CA PHE A 384 -13.76 -7.46 12.10
C PHE A 384 -13.75 -6.31 11.09
N THR A 385 -12.62 -5.63 10.92
CA THR A 385 -12.54 -4.48 10.02
C THR A 385 -12.78 -4.87 8.56
N ALA A 386 -12.26 -6.04 8.13
CA ALA A 386 -12.51 -6.59 6.80
C ALA A 386 -13.98 -7.05 6.63
N ALA A 387 -14.57 -7.67 7.65
CA ALA A 387 -15.98 -8.11 7.64
C ALA A 387 -16.94 -6.91 7.54
N MET A 388 -16.68 -5.85 8.31
CA MET A 388 -17.49 -4.63 8.26
C MET A 388 -17.44 -3.96 6.89
N TRP A 389 -16.24 -3.79 6.34
CA TRP A 389 -16.08 -3.17 5.03
C TRP A 389 -16.74 -3.99 3.92
N SER A 390 -16.45 -5.28 3.84
CA SER A 390 -17.03 -6.18 2.82
C SER A 390 -18.55 -6.31 2.98
N GLY A 391 -19.04 -6.45 4.19
CA GLY A 391 -20.48 -6.58 4.48
C GLY A 391 -21.27 -5.32 4.10
N LEU A 392 -20.76 -4.14 4.45
CA LEU A 392 -21.40 -2.87 4.09
C LEU A 392 -21.37 -2.62 2.57
N GLN A 393 -20.26 -2.88 1.90
CA GLN A 393 -20.17 -2.78 0.45
C GLN A 393 -21.15 -3.72 -0.24
N THR A 394 -21.23 -4.98 0.19
CA THR A 394 -22.18 -5.96 -0.36
C THR A 394 -23.64 -5.55 -0.12
N LYS A 395 -23.93 -4.94 1.04
CA LYS A 395 -25.29 -4.53 1.40
C LYS A 395 -25.78 -3.31 0.63
N THR A 396 -24.90 -2.36 0.32
CA THR A 396 -25.28 -1.02 -0.19
C THR A 396 -24.71 -0.72 -1.57
N GLY A 397 -23.67 -1.42 -2.01
CA GLY A 397 -23.09 -1.33 -3.34
C GLY A 397 -23.67 -2.36 -4.31
N ARG A 398 -23.22 -2.30 -5.57
CA ARG A 398 -23.54 -3.24 -6.66
C ARG A 398 -22.30 -3.95 -7.18
N ALA A 399 -21.14 -3.33 -7.01
CA ALA A 399 -19.88 -3.87 -7.46
C ALA A 399 -19.46 -5.08 -6.61
N PRO A 400 -18.86 -6.13 -7.22
CA PRO A 400 -18.49 -7.34 -6.51
C PRO A 400 -17.38 -7.08 -5.48
N VAL A 401 -17.46 -7.80 -4.37
CA VAL A 401 -16.45 -7.83 -3.31
C VAL A 401 -15.87 -9.24 -3.25
N TYR A 402 -14.58 -9.34 -3.14
CA TYR A 402 -13.85 -10.59 -2.93
C TYR A 402 -13.10 -10.49 -1.61
N ARG A 403 -13.48 -11.35 -0.65
CA ARG A 403 -12.88 -11.35 0.68
C ARG A 403 -11.81 -12.41 0.79
N TYR A 404 -10.66 -12.09 1.43
CA TYR A 404 -9.61 -13.07 1.70
C TYR A 404 -9.21 -13.13 3.17
N VAL A 405 -8.57 -14.25 3.51
CA VAL A 405 -7.85 -14.46 4.78
C VAL A 405 -6.50 -15.05 4.44
N PHE A 406 -5.43 -14.35 4.78
CA PHE A 406 -4.08 -14.85 4.63
C PHE A 406 -3.64 -15.58 5.90
N ASP A 407 -3.48 -16.89 5.80
CA ASP A 407 -3.18 -17.81 6.90
C ASP A 407 -1.89 -18.62 6.66
N TYR A 408 -1.20 -18.33 5.58
CA TYR A 408 0.10 -18.91 5.32
C TYR A 408 1.16 -18.26 6.20
N ALA A 409 1.91 -19.10 6.93
CA ALA A 409 2.97 -18.68 7.82
C ALA A 409 4.34 -18.81 7.11
N PRO A 410 4.91 -17.72 6.56
CA PRO A 410 6.16 -17.77 5.81
C PRO A 410 7.34 -18.31 6.65
N PRO A 411 8.34 -18.92 6.02
CA PRO A 411 9.58 -19.28 6.69
C PRO A 411 10.21 -18.08 7.40
N GLN A 412 10.67 -18.29 8.64
CA GLN A 412 11.32 -17.29 9.46
C GLN A 412 12.78 -17.67 9.73
N PRO A 413 13.66 -16.71 10.06
CA PRO A 413 14.99 -17.01 10.57
C PRO A 413 14.95 -18.00 11.75
N ALA A 414 16.01 -18.80 11.89
CA ALA A 414 16.09 -19.78 12.97
C ALA A 414 15.80 -19.17 14.35
N GLY A 415 14.98 -19.85 15.13
CA GLY A 415 14.56 -19.42 16.47
C GLY A 415 13.34 -18.49 16.53
N ARG A 416 12.76 -18.12 15.37
CA ARG A 416 11.49 -17.37 15.33
C ARG A 416 10.35 -18.28 14.89
N PRO A 417 9.17 -18.19 15.54
CA PRO A 417 8.00 -18.96 15.10
C PRO A 417 7.53 -18.49 13.72
N ARG A 418 7.07 -19.42 12.91
CA ARG A 418 6.35 -19.09 11.66
C ARG A 418 4.99 -18.53 12.02
N THR A 419 4.63 -17.40 11.45
CA THR A 419 3.35 -16.72 11.68
C THR A 419 2.87 -16.05 10.40
N ALA A 420 1.55 -16.04 10.20
CA ALA A 420 0.92 -15.21 9.18
C ALA A 420 0.83 -13.76 9.70
N HIS A 421 2.00 -13.15 9.91
CA HIS A 421 2.15 -11.83 10.55
C HIS A 421 1.65 -10.70 9.64
N HIS A 422 1.41 -9.54 10.24
CA HIS A 422 0.96 -8.32 9.55
C HIS A 422 1.83 -7.98 8.33
N GLY A 423 1.22 -7.94 7.14
CA GLY A 423 1.90 -7.70 5.86
C GLY A 423 2.69 -8.90 5.30
N ALA A 424 2.49 -10.12 5.84
CA ALA A 424 3.20 -11.32 5.38
C ALA A 424 2.90 -11.67 3.91
N GLU A 425 1.75 -11.27 3.38
CA GLU A 425 1.32 -11.48 2.00
C GLU A 425 2.08 -10.61 0.99
N LEU A 426 2.63 -9.46 1.40
CA LEU A 426 3.21 -8.46 0.51
C LEU A 426 4.36 -8.98 -0.34
N ALA A 427 5.25 -9.79 0.25
CA ALA A 427 6.37 -10.38 -0.48
C ALA A 427 5.88 -11.23 -1.67
N TYR A 428 4.75 -11.91 -1.51
CA TYR A 428 4.16 -12.78 -2.54
C TYR A 428 3.35 -12.00 -3.57
N ILE A 429 2.74 -10.88 -3.18
CA ILE A 429 2.03 -9.98 -4.11
C ILE A 429 3.04 -9.27 -5.01
N PHE A 430 4.08 -8.65 -4.44
CA PHE A 430 5.09 -7.91 -5.17
C PHE A 430 6.15 -8.78 -5.85
N GLY A 431 6.30 -10.04 -5.44
CA GLY A 431 7.38 -10.92 -5.92
C GLY A 431 8.77 -10.56 -5.38
N ASN A 432 8.85 -9.80 -4.29
CA ASN A 432 10.10 -9.31 -3.70
C ASN A 432 10.38 -9.98 -2.36
N TYR A 433 11.27 -10.97 -2.36
CA TYR A 433 11.59 -11.77 -1.18
C TYR A 433 12.87 -11.30 -0.50
N GLN A 434 12.91 -11.43 0.82
CA GLN A 434 14.08 -11.07 1.59
C GLN A 434 14.70 -12.30 2.29
N PRO A 435 16.02 -12.43 2.31
CA PRO A 435 16.99 -11.61 1.57
C PRO A 435 16.83 -11.78 0.04
N ALA A 436 17.25 -10.76 -0.72
CA ALA A 436 17.17 -10.82 -2.18
C ALA A 436 17.95 -12.03 -2.73
N GLY A 437 17.36 -12.67 -3.75
CA GLY A 437 17.99 -13.84 -4.40
C GLY A 437 17.81 -15.17 -3.64
N ARG A 438 17.06 -15.21 -2.53
CA ARG A 438 16.75 -16.50 -1.90
C ARG A 438 15.80 -17.35 -2.78
N THR A 439 16.00 -18.64 -2.79
CA THR A 439 15.11 -19.58 -3.46
C THR A 439 13.87 -19.82 -2.62
N LEU A 440 12.68 -19.71 -3.24
CA LEU A 440 11.42 -20.07 -2.62
C LEU A 440 11.26 -21.59 -2.59
N ASP A 441 10.71 -22.10 -1.51
CA ASP A 441 10.26 -23.50 -1.46
C ASP A 441 8.97 -23.70 -2.28
N ALA A 442 8.48 -24.95 -2.37
CA ALA A 442 7.32 -25.27 -3.19
C ALA A 442 6.02 -24.62 -2.68
N GLU A 443 5.84 -24.51 -1.36
CA GLU A 443 4.69 -23.83 -0.75
C GLU A 443 4.72 -22.33 -1.07
N GLU A 444 5.86 -21.67 -0.88
CA GLU A 444 6.03 -20.25 -1.19
C GLU A 444 5.81 -19.94 -2.67
N GLN A 445 6.32 -20.79 -3.57
CA GLN A 445 6.07 -20.66 -5.01
C GLN A 445 4.59 -20.78 -5.35
N MET A 446 3.87 -21.70 -4.69
CA MET A 446 2.43 -21.84 -4.85
C MET A 446 1.70 -20.59 -4.35
N ILE A 447 1.99 -20.09 -3.14
CA ILE A 447 1.39 -18.89 -2.56
C ILE A 447 1.65 -17.67 -3.45
N HIS A 448 2.88 -17.51 -3.95
CA HIS A 448 3.21 -16.44 -4.89
C HIS A 448 2.35 -16.51 -6.17
N ARG A 449 2.27 -17.67 -6.81
CA ARG A 449 1.44 -17.82 -8.02
C ARG A 449 -0.02 -17.51 -7.77
N LEU A 450 -0.56 -17.91 -6.63
CA LEU A 450 -1.95 -17.65 -6.26
C LEU A 450 -2.18 -16.14 -6.06
N LEU A 451 -1.45 -15.51 -5.14
CA LEU A 451 -1.65 -14.11 -4.80
C LEU A 451 -1.37 -13.19 -6.00
N SER A 452 -0.20 -13.32 -6.64
CA SER A 452 0.11 -12.49 -7.81
C SER A 452 -0.90 -12.71 -8.94
N GLY A 453 -1.32 -13.96 -9.19
CA GLY A 453 -2.32 -14.29 -10.20
C GLY A 453 -3.67 -13.61 -9.94
N TYR A 454 -4.20 -13.72 -8.72
CA TYR A 454 -5.49 -13.10 -8.35
C TYR A 454 -5.42 -11.56 -8.40
N TRP A 455 -4.39 -10.93 -7.83
CA TRP A 455 -4.23 -9.47 -7.82
C TRP A 455 -4.10 -8.90 -9.24
N LEU A 456 -3.31 -9.55 -10.09
CA LEU A 456 -3.15 -9.16 -11.49
C LEU A 456 -4.42 -9.35 -12.32
N ASN A 457 -5.15 -10.46 -12.16
CA ASN A 457 -6.43 -10.66 -12.84
C ASN A 457 -7.44 -9.60 -12.41
N PHE A 458 -7.52 -9.34 -11.12
CA PHE A 458 -8.39 -8.29 -10.57
C PHE A 458 -8.01 -6.91 -11.11
N ALA A 459 -6.72 -6.56 -11.14
CA ALA A 459 -6.25 -5.30 -11.71
C ALA A 459 -6.64 -5.15 -13.19
N ARG A 460 -6.61 -6.25 -13.96
CA ARG A 460 -7.00 -6.25 -15.38
C ARG A 460 -8.50 -6.10 -15.58
N THR A 461 -9.31 -6.81 -14.81
CA THR A 461 -10.73 -7.06 -15.15
C THR A 461 -11.74 -6.69 -14.05
N GLY A 462 -11.31 -6.50 -12.81
CA GLY A 462 -12.20 -6.40 -11.63
C GLY A 462 -12.68 -7.76 -11.10
N ASN A 463 -12.25 -8.86 -11.72
CA ASN A 463 -12.52 -10.23 -11.28
C ASN A 463 -11.18 -10.95 -11.03
N PRO A 464 -10.93 -11.46 -9.80
CA PRO A 464 -9.67 -12.14 -9.50
C PRO A 464 -9.52 -13.51 -10.18
N ASN A 465 -10.63 -14.14 -10.60
CA ASN A 465 -10.62 -15.49 -11.16
C ASN A 465 -9.91 -15.54 -12.52
N GLY A 466 -9.27 -16.66 -12.81
CA GLY A 466 -8.56 -16.89 -14.05
C GLY A 466 -8.09 -18.34 -14.20
N ALA A 467 -7.55 -18.66 -15.38
CA ALA A 467 -7.09 -20.00 -15.69
C ALA A 467 -5.99 -20.46 -14.68
N GLY A 468 -6.10 -21.68 -14.19
CA GLY A 468 -5.14 -22.28 -13.27
C GLY A 468 -5.24 -21.80 -11.81
N LEU A 469 -6.23 -20.98 -11.49
CA LEU A 469 -6.50 -20.55 -10.12
C LEU A 469 -7.78 -21.24 -9.59
N PRO A 470 -7.83 -21.64 -8.30
CA PRO A 470 -9.06 -22.05 -7.65
C PRO A 470 -10.14 -20.97 -7.77
N GLN A 471 -11.42 -21.40 -7.81
CA GLN A 471 -12.52 -20.43 -7.92
C GLN A 471 -12.64 -19.58 -6.65
N TRP A 472 -12.58 -18.28 -6.78
CA TRP A 472 -12.84 -17.30 -5.73
C TRP A 472 -14.26 -16.74 -5.90
N PRO A 473 -15.25 -17.22 -5.13
CA PRO A 473 -16.60 -16.69 -5.22
C PRO A 473 -16.67 -15.27 -4.64
N PRO A 474 -17.50 -14.39 -5.20
CA PRO A 474 -17.73 -13.08 -4.58
C PRO A 474 -18.38 -13.25 -3.20
N HIS A 475 -17.99 -12.37 -2.28
CA HIS A 475 -18.61 -12.25 -0.96
C HIS A 475 -20.02 -11.66 -1.09
N GLY A 476 -21.01 -12.27 -0.49
CA GLY A 476 -22.39 -11.77 -0.63
C GLY A 476 -23.43 -12.51 0.21
N VAL A 477 -24.67 -12.03 0.15
CA VAL A 477 -25.82 -12.67 0.76
C VAL A 477 -26.42 -13.68 -0.23
N PRO A 478 -26.77 -14.91 0.17
CA PRO A 478 -26.78 -15.43 1.56
C PRO A 478 -25.46 -16.01 2.04
N VAL A 479 -24.40 -16.06 1.21
CA VAL A 479 -23.15 -16.77 1.53
C VAL A 479 -22.01 -15.79 1.77
N HIS A 480 -21.66 -15.63 3.04
CA HIS A 480 -20.48 -14.85 3.43
C HIS A 480 -19.24 -15.74 3.31
N VAL A 481 -18.51 -15.63 2.19
CA VAL A 481 -17.34 -16.45 1.87
C VAL A 481 -16.09 -15.60 1.83
N ALA A 482 -15.00 -16.13 2.38
CA ALA A 482 -13.65 -15.63 2.16
C ALA A 482 -12.81 -16.71 1.48
N LEU A 483 -11.81 -16.32 0.68
CA LEU A 483 -10.78 -17.24 0.19
C LEU A 483 -9.63 -17.26 1.20
N ARG A 484 -9.37 -18.43 1.81
CA ARG A 484 -8.22 -18.64 2.71
C ARG A 484 -7.00 -19.03 1.88
N PHE A 485 -5.90 -18.35 2.09
CA PHE A 485 -4.57 -18.71 1.58
C PHE A 485 -3.78 -19.35 2.70
N GLY A 486 -3.58 -20.67 2.62
CA GLY A 486 -2.84 -21.48 3.60
C GLY A 486 -1.77 -22.34 2.94
N ALA A 487 -1.06 -23.17 3.72
CA ALA A 487 -0.01 -24.05 3.22
C ALA A 487 -0.51 -25.05 2.15
N GLU A 488 -1.80 -25.39 2.18
CA GLU A 488 -2.44 -26.29 1.22
C GLU A 488 -2.92 -25.56 -0.05
N GLY A 489 -2.72 -24.24 -0.15
CA GLY A 489 -3.17 -23.42 -1.27
C GLY A 489 -4.32 -22.49 -0.91
N ALA A 490 -5.22 -22.24 -1.87
CA ALA A 490 -6.37 -21.37 -1.70
C ALA A 490 -7.69 -22.15 -1.72
N ALA A 491 -8.53 -21.92 -0.71
CA ALA A 491 -9.83 -22.57 -0.59
C ALA A 491 -10.89 -21.62 0.00
N PRO A 492 -12.16 -21.67 -0.47
CA PRO A 492 -13.25 -20.92 0.14
C PRO A 492 -13.50 -21.39 1.57
N ILE A 493 -13.73 -20.45 2.47
CA ILE A 493 -14.14 -20.70 3.85
C ILE A 493 -15.35 -19.81 4.20
N GLY A 494 -16.18 -20.27 5.16
CA GLY A 494 -17.24 -19.44 5.73
C GLY A 494 -16.73 -18.31 6.60
N GLU A 495 -17.64 -17.47 7.10
CA GLU A 495 -17.31 -16.39 8.04
C GLU A 495 -16.64 -16.95 9.30
N ARG A 496 -15.52 -16.37 9.66
CA ARG A 496 -14.80 -16.69 10.89
C ARG A 496 -15.33 -15.86 12.04
N GLU A 497 -15.47 -16.50 13.22
CA GLU A 497 -15.81 -15.81 14.47
C GLU A 497 -17.15 -15.02 14.44
N PRO A 498 -18.25 -15.51 13.84
CA PRO A 498 -19.43 -14.71 13.58
C PRO A 498 -20.07 -14.14 14.88
N VAL A 499 -20.03 -14.89 15.99
CA VAL A 499 -20.52 -14.44 17.28
C VAL A 499 -19.67 -13.29 17.83
N LEU A 500 -18.35 -13.43 17.76
CA LEU A 500 -17.43 -12.40 18.23
C LEU A 500 -17.55 -11.12 17.38
N LEU A 501 -17.69 -11.27 16.07
CA LEU A 501 -17.90 -10.13 15.16
C LEU A 501 -19.18 -9.34 15.50
N ASP A 502 -20.29 -10.03 15.79
CA ASP A 502 -21.56 -9.40 16.20
C ASP A 502 -21.40 -8.65 17.55
N LEU A 503 -20.72 -9.25 18.52
CA LEU A 503 -20.48 -8.61 19.81
C LEU A 503 -19.60 -7.35 19.68
N ILE A 504 -18.54 -7.41 18.87
CA ILE A 504 -17.68 -6.26 18.57
C ILE A 504 -18.47 -5.17 17.84
N ASP A 505 -19.31 -5.54 16.85
CA ASP A 505 -20.15 -4.57 16.14
C ASP A 505 -21.12 -3.86 17.09
N ARG A 506 -21.78 -4.59 17.97
CA ARG A 506 -22.65 -4.01 19.02
C ARG A 506 -21.91 -3.07 19.96
N HIS A 507 -20.68 -3.43 20.33
CA HIS A 507 -19.85 -2.56 21.17
C HIS A 507 -19.61 -1.20 20.49
N TYR A 508 -19.13 -1.17 19.26
CA TYR A 508 -18.83 0.07 18.54
C TYR A 508 -20.09 0.86 18.11
N HIS A 509 -21.28 0.27 18.20
CA HIS A 509 -22.55 0.93 17.85
C HIS A 509 -23.44 1.26 19.05
N SER A 510 -23.07 0.82 20.26
CA SER A 510 -23.73 1.24 21.49
C SER A 510 -23.35 2.69 21.86
N GLU A 511 -24.17 3.37 22.66
CA GLU A 511 -23.82 4.70 23.20
C GLU A 511 -22.56 4.66 24.06
N SER A 512 -22.31 3.52 24.73
CA SER A 512 -21.11 3.27 25.52
C SER A 512 -19.86 2.97 24.67
N GLY A 513 -20.04 2.48 23.45
CA GLY A 513 -18.94 2.19 22.49
C GLY A 513 -18.46 3.42 21.73
N LYS A 514 -19.00 4.60 22.00
CA LYS A 514 -18.46 5.87 21.53
C LYS A 514 -17.16 6.18 22.27
N ARG A 515 -16.14 5.40 21.95
CA ARG A 515 -14.72 5.67 22.17
C ARG A 515 -14.21 5.74 23.61
N ILE A 516 -13.80 4.62 24.11
CA ILE A 516 -12.63 4.58 25.00
C ILE A 516 -11.45 4.25 24.07
N ARG A 517 -10.73 5.29 23.61
CA ARG A 517 -9.36 5.09 23.13
C ARG A 517 -8.45 5.16 24.34
N PRO A 518 -7.57 4.14 24.56
CA PRO A 518 -6.51 4.25 25.55
C PRO A 518 -5.52 5.33 25.19
#